data_9e8edbe7a32a26e80b5760ceda48ba10
#
_entry.id   9e8edbe7a32a26e80b5760ceda48ba10
#
_cell.length_a   1.000
_cell.length_b   1.000
_cell.length_c   1.000
_cell.angle_alpha   90.00
_cell.angle_beta   90.00
_cell.angle_gamma   90.00
#
_symmetry.space_group_name_H-M   'P 1'
#
loop_
_entity.id
_entity.type
_entity.pdbx_description
1 polymer ?
#
loop_
_entity_poly.entity_id
_entity_poly.type
_entity_poly.pdbx_seq_one_letter_code
_entity_poly.pdbx_strand_id
1 'polypeptide(L)'
;MDGLRGAELVLAEESIFNDVQCLVLNSPSDVVYEGIKGKWNSHTSSWTYLQKELTYQKFRLRDYLFSKLFRKPIPKDRSARIDISRFSSPILLLGSTVDEIWDASSAIANIVSHYKGHHITFKKYHEIGHMLTVAYQPNHRYRKDWRLLMKESKDSWLATIHFFDRHLKKQ
;
A
#
# COMPACT_ATOMS: atom_id res chain seq x y z
N MET A 1 -13.25 7.75 -3.64
CA MET A 1 -11.98 7.06 -3.92
C MET A 1 -10.91 7.29 -2.85
N ASP A 2 -11.22 8.04 -1.83
CA ASP A 2 -10.23 8.49 -0.83
C ASP A 2 -9.77 7.42 0.16
N GLY A 3 -10.47 6.31 0.29
CA GLY A 3 -10.09 5.20 1.17
C GLY A 3 -8.94 4.30 0.68
N LEU A 4 -8.51 4.46 -0.58
CA LEU A 4 -7.49 3.60 -1.20
C LEU A 4 -6.05 3.99 -0.86
N ARG A 5 -5.83 5.17 -0.26
CA ARG A 5 -4.49 5.72 0.00
C ARG A 5 -4.12 5.76 1.49
N GLY A 6 -4.90 5.13 2.34
CA GLY A 6 -4.62 5.11 3.78
C GLY A 6 -3.26 4.53 4.12
N ALA A 7 -2.85 3.44 3.48
CA ALA A 7 -1.53 2.84 3.68
C ALA A 7 -0.36 3.75 3.23
N GLU A 8 -0.56 4.51 2.14
CA GLU A 8 0.41 5.52 1.67
C GLU A 8 0.56 6.66 2.68
N LEU A 9 -0.58 7.18 3.19
CA LEU A 9 -0.59 8.25 4.17
C LEU A 9 0.16 7.86 5.45
N VAL A 10 -0.23 6.74 6.04
CA VAL A 10 0.37 6.28 7.30
C VAL A 10 1.86 6.03 7.13
N LEU A 11 2.29 5.43 5.99
CA LEU A 11 3.71 5.22 5.74
C LEU A 11 4.47 6.55 5.57
N ALA A 12 3.87 7.55 4.91
CA ALA A 12 4.45 8.88 4.77
C ALA A 12 4.51 9.61 6.12
N GLU A 13 3.47 9.48 6.96
CA GLU A 13 3.42 10.03 8.30
C GLU A 13 4.54 9.43 9.17
N GLU A 14 4.66 8.10 9.18
CA GLU A 14 5.67 7.40 9.96
C GLU A 14 7.10 7.66 9.49
N SER A 15 7.31 8.00 8.23
CA SER A 15 8.62 8.46 7.74
C SER A 15 9.05 9.78 8.36
N ILE A 16 8.10 10.57 8.88
CA ILE A 16 8.33 11.88 9.51
C ILE A 16 8.36 11.77 11.04
N PHE A 17 7.35 11.12 11.63
CA PHE A 17 7.13 11.11 13.09
C PHE A 17 7.74 9.89 13.78
N ASN A 18 7.65 8.70 13.20
CA ASN A 18 8.19 7.45 13.74
C ASN A 18 7.71 7.17 15.19
N ASP A 19 6.43 7.32 15.44
CA ASP A 19 5.85 7.29 16.79
C ASP A 19 4.83 6.16 17.05
N VAL A 20 4.47 5.36 16.02
CA VAL A 20 3.57 4.22 16.22
C VAL A 20 4.30 2.99 16.79
N GLN A 21 3.58 2.21 17.60
CA GLN A 21 4.09 0.99 18.20
C GLN A 21 4.24 -0.17 17.20
N CYS A 22 3.34 -0.24 16.22
CA CYS A 22 3.41 -1.20 15.12
C CYS A 22 2.51 -0.74 13.96
N LEU A 23 2.74 -1.29 12.77
CA LEU A 23 2.08 -0.83 11.54
C LEU A 23 1.58 -2.01 10.71
N VAL A 24 0.33 -1.93 10.25
CA VAL A 24 -0.23 -2.85 9.26
C VAL A 24 -0.62 -2.08 8.01
N LEU A 25 -0.03 -2.45 6.88
CA LEU A 25 -0.26 -1.80 5.60
C LEU A 25 -0.91 -2.77 4.60
N ASN A 26 -2.12 -2.45 4.19
CA ASN A 26 -2.86 -3.18 3.16
C ASN A 26 -2.60 -2.54 1.79
N SER A 27 -2.16 -3.34 0.84
CA SER A 27 -1.83 -2.89 -0.53
C SER A 27 -0.99 -1.60 -0.53
N PRO A 28 0.18 -1.60 0.13
CA PRO A 28 0.97 -0.38 0.32
C PRO A 28 1.50 0.18 -0.99
N SER A 29 1.76 1.48 -0.98
CA SER A 29 2.63 2.16 -1.95
C SER A 29 3.94 2.55 -1.28
N ASP A 30 5.06 2.43 -2.00
CA ASP A 30 6.38 2.89 -1.57
C ASP A 30 6.70 4.32 -2.06
N VAL A 31 5.74 4.96 -2.74
CA VAL A 31 5.82 6.33 -3.23
C VAL A 31 4.57 7.11 -2.88
N VAL A 32 4.70 8.41 -2.69
CA VAL A 32 3.55 9.32 -2.63
C VAL A 32 3.04 9.53 -4.05
N TYR A 33 1.73 9.41 -4.26
CA TYR A 33 1.11 9.65 -5.55
C TYR A 33 0.52 11.04 -5.67
N GLU A 34 0.30 11.45 -6.92
CA GLU A 34 -0.47 12.64 -7.27
C GLU A 34 -1.89 12.56 -6.73
N GLY A 35 -2.40 13.65 -6.17
CA GLY A 35 -3.75 13.75 -5.64
C GLY A 35 -4.83 13.60 -6.72
N ILE A 36 -6.06 13.36 -6.29
CA ILE A 36 -7.24 13.24 -7.16
C ILE A 36 -8.26 14.31 -6.79
N LYS A 37 -8.73 15.05 -7.79
CA LYS A 37 -9.80 16.04 -7.64
C LYS A 37 -10.99 15.63 -8.54
N GLY A 38 -12.02 15.10 -7.91
CA GLY A 38 -13.16 14.53 -8.65
C GLY A 38 -12.76 13.30 -9.47
N LYS A 39 -12.81 13.40 -10.80
CA LYS A 39 -12.42 12.31 -11.73
C LYS A 39 -11.01 12.49 -12.32
N TRP A 40 -10.30 13.58 -11.99
CA TRP A 40 -9.04 13.97 -12.60
C TRP A 40 -7.91 14.01 -11.58
N ASN A 41 -6.69 13.94 -12.06
CA ASN A 41 -5.53 14.20 -11.24
C ASN A 41 -5.48 15.69 -10.84
N SER A 42 -5.07 15.97 -9.61
CA SER A 42 -5.07 17.32 -9.06
C SER A 42 -3.87 18.16 -9.49
N HIS A 43 -2.84 17.54 -10.08
CA HIS A 43 -1.52 18.12 -10.35
C HIS A 43 -0.79 18.61 -9.09
N THR A 44 -1.21 18.12 -7.93
CA THR A 44 -0.63 18.37 -6.62
C THR A 44 -0.37 17.06 -5.90
N SER A 45 0.43 17.07 -4.85
CA SER A 45 0.62 15.89 -4.00
C SER A 45 -0.70 15.45 -3.35
N SER A 46 -0.84 14.16 -3.07
CA SER A 46 -1.92 13.67 -2.20
C SER A 46 -1.80 14.20 -0.78
N TRP A 47 -0.58 14.50 -0.33
CA TRP A 47 -0.29 14.82 1.07
C TRP A 47 0.58 16.08 1.19
N THR A 48 0.33 16.82 2.25
CA THR A 48 1.12 18.02 2.61
C THR A 48 1.58 17.91 4.06
N TYR A 49 2.77 18.40 4.34
CA TYR A 49 3.31 18.56 5.68
C TYR A 49 3.80 20.01 5.87
N LEU A 50 3.38 20.66 6.94
CA LEU A 50 3.66 22.08 7.21
C LEU A 50 3.38 22.99 5.99
N GLN A 51 2.23 22.78 5.36
CA GLN A 51 1.76 23.52 4.16
C GLN A 51 2.65 23.32 2.91
N LYS A 52 3.58 22.38 2.92
CA LYS A 52 4.40 22.03 1.77
C LYS A 52 3.96 20.68 1.21
N GLU A 53 3.88 20.58 -0.10
CA GLU A 53 3.60 19.32 -0.76
C GLU A 53 4.74 18.32 -0.54
N LEU A 54 4.40 17.07 -0.21
CA LEU A 54 5.37 15.99 -0.29
C LEU A 54 5.70 15.73 -1.76
N THR A 55 6.96 15.41 -2.05
CA THR A 55 7.36 15.00 -3.40
C THR A 55 6.57 13.79 -3.84
N TYR A 56 6.00 13.81 -5.03
CA TYR A 56 5.03 12.80 -5.48
C TYR A 56 5.26 12.30 -6.90
N GLN A 57 4.82 11.09 -7.15
CA GLN A 57 4.77 10.44 -8.46
C GLN A 57 3.65 11.07 -9.28
N LYS A 58 3.99 11.76 -10.37
CA LYS A 58 3.00 12.32 -11.29
C LYS A 58 2.40 11.21 -12.16
N PHE A 59 1.09 11.28 -12.36
CA PHE A 59 0.44 10.44 -13.35
C PHE A 59 0.78 10.94 -14.76
N ARG A 60 1.31 10.04 -15.59
CA ARG A 60 1.59 10.30 -17.00
C ARG A 60 0.83 9.31 -17.85
N LEU A 61 -0.15 9.79 -18.60
CA LEU A 61 -0.98 8.94 -19.47
C LEU A 61 -0.11 8.10 -20.44
N ARG A 62 0.97 8.67 -20.96
CA ARG A 62 1.92 7.96 -21.81
C ARG A 62 2.52 6.74 -21.12
N ASP A 63 2.97 6.89 -19.87
CA ASP A 63 3.60 5.81 -19.11
C ASP A 63 2.58 4.72 -18.77
N TYR A 64 1.33 5.12 -18.47
CA TYR A 64 0.23 4.19 -18.27
C TYR A 64 -0.09 3.39 -19.54
N LEU A 65 -0.24 4.05 -20.70
CA LEU A 65 -0.51 3.38 -21.97
C LEU A 65 0.62 2.43 -22.36
N PHE A 66 1.87 2.88 -22.18
CA PHE A 66 3.06 2.07 -22.44
C PHE A 66 3.12 0.84 -21.54
N SER A 67 2.83 1.01 -20.25
CA SER A 67 2.74 -0.08 -19.29
C SER A 67 1.70 -1.13 -19.70
N LYS A 68 0.52 -0.70 -20.10
CA LYS A 68 -0.55 -1.60 -20.58
C LYS A 68 -0.17 -2.34 -21.87
N LEU A 69 0.42 -1.63 -22.84
CA LEU A 69 0.79 -2.20 -24.13
C LEU A 69 1.93 -3.22 -24.02
N PHE A 70 2.95 -2.92 -23.24
CA PHE A 70 4.14 -3.75 -23.11
C PHE A 70 4.16 -4.63 -21.85
N ARG A 71 3.09 -4.60 -21.04
CA ARG A 71 3.00 -5.34 -19.76
C ARG A 71 4.20 -5.07 -18.84
N LYS A 72 4.73 -3.84 -18.87
CA LYS A 72 5.83 -3.40 -18.02
C LYS A 72 5.32 -2.55 -16.87
N PRO A 73 5.93 -2.60 -15.68
CA PRO A 73 5.56 -1.73 -14.58
C PRO A 73 5.80 -0.26 -14.95
N ILE A 74 4.96 0.64 -14.42
CA ILE A 74 5.16 2.09 -14.58
C ILE A 74 6.43 2.48 -13.82
N PRO A 75 7.38 3.19 -14.47
CA PRO A 75 8.57 3.66 -13.79
C PRO A 75 8.22 4.56 -12.60
N LYS A 76 8.77 4.27 -11.43
CA LYS A 76 8.57 5.08 -10.23
C LYS A 76 9.61 6.17 -10.12
N ASP A 77 9.16 7.37 -9.77
CA ASP A 77 10.05 8.49 -9.48
C ASP A 77 10.73 8.25 -8.13
N ARG A 78 12.05 8.15 -8.13
CA ARG A 78 12.83 7.91 -6.91
C ARG A 78 12.69 9.04 -5.90
N SER A 79 12.45 10.27 -6.35
CA SER A 79 12.26 11.43 -5.47
C SER A 79 10.92 11.41 -4.73
N ALA A 80 9.94 10.68 -5.24
CA ALA A 80 8.63 10.49 -4.62
C ALA A 80 8.59 9.32 -3.61
N ARG A 81 9.73 8.61 -3.43
CA ARG A 81 9.80 7.47 -2.52
C ARG A 81 9.67 7.93 -1.07
N ILE A 82 8.86 7.17 -0.32
CA ILE A 82 8.70 7.38 1.11
C ILE A 82 9.93 6.79 1.81
N ASP A 83 10.65 7.61 2.56
CA ASP A 83 11.85 7.18 3.29
C ASP A 83 11.48 6.56 4.63
N ILE A 84 11.52 5.25 4.71
CA ILE A 84 11.26 4.48 5.93
C ILE A 84 12.54 4.01 6.64
N SER A 85 13.70 4.53 6.27
CA SER A 85 14.99 4.09 6.82
C SER A 85 15.13 4.34 8.33
N ARG A 86 14.33 5.24 8.88
CA ARG A 86 14.29 5.56 10.31
C ARG A 86 13.23 4.77 11.07
N PHE A 87 12.26 4.17 10.37
CA PHE A 87 11.19 3.43 11.01
C PHE A 87 11.69 2.08 11.51
N SER A 88 11.52 1.81 12.79
CA SER A 88 12.03 0.60 13.45
C SER A 88 10.95 -0.27 14.09
N SER A 89 9.74 0.25 14.24
CA SER A 89 8.63 -0.50 14.84
C SER A 89 8.17 -1.66 13.94
N PRO A 90 7.60 -2.73 14.50
CA PRO A 90 7.13 -3.88 13.73
C PRO A 90 6.18 -3.50 12.60
N ILE A 91 6.37 -4.09 11.42
CA ILE A 91 5.50 -3.88 10.24
C ILE A 91 4.95 -5.20 9.72
N LEU A 92 3.66 -5.23 9.45
CA LEU A 92 3.01 -6.24 8.62
C LEU A 92 2.57 -5.62 7.29
N LEU A 93 3.08 -6.17 6.18
CA LEU A 93 2.73 -5.77 4.82
C LEU A 93 1.84 -6.84 4.19
N LEU A 94 0.67 -6.45 3.72
CA LEU A 94 -0.26 -7.31 3.02
C LEU A 94 -0.47 -6.78 1.61
N GLY A 95 -0.26 -7.61 0.60
CA GLY A 95 -0.40 -7.18 -0.79
C GLY A 95 -0.86 -8.30 -1.70
N SER A 96 -1.30 -7.93 -2.88
CA SER A 96 -1.77 -8.86 -3.90
C SER A 96 -0.86 -8.84 -5.12
N THR A 97 -0.66 -10.02 -5.73
CA THR A 97 0.02 -10.15 -7.03
C THR A 97 -0.92 -9.82 -8.20
N VAL A 98 -2.21 -9.72 -7.94
CA VAL A 98 -3.26 -9.37 -8.91
C VAL A 98 -3.91 -8.03 -8.58
N ASP A 99 -3.19 -7.16 -7.88
CA ASP A 99 -3.62 -5.80 -7.58
C ASP A 99 -3.85 -5.02 -8.89
N GLU A 100 -5.08 -4.56 -9.09
CA GLU A 100 -5.51 -3.86 -10.31
C GLU A 100 -5.33 -2.35 -10.24
N ILE A 101 -4.98 -1.81 -9.06
CA ILE A 101 -4.81 -0.37 -8.83
C ILE A 101 -3.36 0.03 -9.00
N TRP A 102 -2.46 -0.66 -8.30
CA TRP A 102 -1.01 -0.48 -8.42
C TRP A 102 -0.24 -1.75 -8.07
N ASP A 103 1.05 -1.76 -8.36
CA ASP A 103 1.92 -2.90 -8.07
C ASP A 103 2.32 -2.91 -6.58
N ALA A 104 1.41 -3.39 -5.72
CA ALA A 104 1.66 -3.54 -4.29
C ALA A 104 2.78 -4.57 -4.01
N SER A 105 2.97 -5.57 -4.87
CA SER A 105 4.04 -6.56 -4.70
C SER A 105 5.42 -5.96 -4.82
N SER A 106 5.64 -5.09 -5.82
CA SER A 106 6.90 -4.34 -5.96
C SER A 106 7.07 -3.31 -4.85
N ALA A 107 5.99 -2.66 -4.41
CA ALA A 107 6.04 -1.73 -3.28
C ALA A 107 6.49 -2.45 -2.00
N ILE A 108 5.92 -3.62 -1.70
CA ILE A 108 6.34 -4.45 -0.56
C ILE A 108 7.83 -4.81 -0.65
N ALA A 109 8.31 -5.25 -1.81
CA ALA A 109 9.72 -5.60 -1.99
C ALA A 109 10.64 -4.39 -1.73
N ASN A 110 10.27 -3.21 -2.21
CA ASN A 110 11.00 -1.98 -1.97
C ASN A 110 10.98 -1.56 -0.50
N ILE A 111 9.82 -1.62 0.17
CA ILE A 111 9.69 -1.34 1.59
C ILE A 111 10.59 -2.27 2.39
N VAL A 112 10.52 -3.59 2.16
CA VAL A 112 11.36 -4.59 2.83
C VAL A 112 12.85 -4.30 2.65
N SER A 113 13.28 -3.89 1.46
CA SER A 113 14.69 -3.63 1.17
C SER A 113 15.25 -2.36 1.84
N HIS A 114 14.40 -1.40 2.22
CA HIS A 114 14.80 -0.14 2.85
C HIS A 114 14.52 -0.09 4.35
N TYR A 115 13.70 -1.00 4.85
CA TYR A 115 13.40 -1.09 6.28
C TYR A 115 14.64 -1.60 7.07
N LYS A 116 14.99 -0.89 8.14
CA LYS A 116 16.14 -1.20 8.98
C LYS A 116 15.77 -1.73 10.37
N GLY A 117 14.49 -1.85 10.68
CA GLY A 117 14.03 -2.44 11.93
C GLY A 117 14.18 -3.97 11.96
N HIS A 118 13.79 -4.58 13.09
CA HIS A 118 14.01 -6.00 13.34
C HIS A 118 12.78 -6.89 13.04
N HIS A 119 11.61 -6.33 12.87
CA HIS A 119 10.36 -7.07 12.75
C HIS A 119 9.54 -6.62 11.54
N ILE A 120 9.85 -7.17 10.37
CA ILE A 120 9.03 -7.02 9.19
C ILE A 120 8.47 -8.37 8.76
N THR A 121 7.17 -8.42 8.57
CA THR A 121 6.46 -9.59 8.04
C THR A 121 5.67 -9.16 6.82
N PHE A 122 5.61 -10.01 5.80
CA PHE A 122 4.75 -9.74 4.66
C PHE A 122 4.02 -10.98 4.19
N LYS A 123 2.82 -10.78 3.65
CA LYS A 123 2.04 -11.81 2.96
C LYS A 123 1.63 -11.31 1.59
N LYS A 124 1.71 -12.20 0.60
CA LYS A 124 1.25 -11.96 -0.76
C LYS A 124 0.10 -12.89 -1.08
N TYR A 125 -0.97 -12.33 -1.61
CA TYR A 125 -2.18 -13.03 -2.01
C TYR A 125 -2.25 -13.11 -3.54
N HIS A 126 -2.95 -14.11 -4.07
CA HIS A 126 -2.95 -14.40 -5.51
C HIS A 126 -4.34 -14.31 -6.13
N GLU A 127 -5.38 -14.32 -5.33
CA GLU A 127 -6.77 -14.31 -5.79
C GLU A 127 -7.48 -13.01 -5.45
N ILE A 128 -7.25 -12.46 -4.26
CA ILE A 128 -7.84 -11.21 -3.81
C ILE A 128 -7.08 -10.03 -4.44
N GLY A 129 -7.81 -9.03 -4.92
CA GLY A 129 -7.24 -7.81 -5.50
C GLY A 129 -6.81 -6.79 -4.45
N HIS A 130 -6.84 -5.51 -4.84
CA HIS A 130 -6.38 -4.39 -4.02
C HIS A 130 -7.05 -4.29 -2.63
N MET A 131 -8.33 -4.63 -2.55
CA MET A 131 -9.14 -4.47 -1.32
C MET A 131 -9.08 -5.71 -0.40
N LEU A 132 -7.90 -6.05 0.06
CA LEU A 132 -7.59 -7.28 0.82
C LEU A 132 -8.49 -7.56 2.02
N THR A 133 -8.93 -6.52 2.74
CA THR A 133 -9.61 -6.66 4.03
C THR A 133 -11.11 -6.44 3.97
N VAL A 134 -11.67 -6.20 2.79
CA VAL A 134 -13.12 -6.03 2.65
C VAL A 134 -13.78 -7.40 2.60
N ALA A 135 -13.66 -8.13 3.73
CA ALA A 135 -14.40 -9.37 3.94
C ALA A 135 -15.90 -9.08 3.81
N TYR A 136 -16.61 -9.98 3.13
CA TYR A 136 -18.07 -9.99 3.04
C TYR A 136 -18.74 -8.95 2.13
N GLN A 137 -18.00 -8.09 1.45
CA GLN A 137 -18.61 -7.29 0.38
C GLN A 137 -18.54 -8.04 -0.94
N PRO A 138 -19.67 -8.44 -1.54
CA PRO A 138 -19.68 -9.02 -2.88
C PRO A 138 -19.17 -7.96 -3.85
N ASN A 139 -17.91 -8.08 -4.23
CA ASN A 139 -17.33 -7.19 -5.20
C ASN A 139 -17.63 -7.75 -6.59
N HIS A 140 -18.62 -7.17 -7.27
CA HIS A 140 -19.06 -7.57 -8.60
C HIS A 140 -17.97 -7.44 -9.68
N ARG A 141 -16.82 -6.87 -9.36
CA ARG A 141 -15.69 -6.74 -10.27
C ARG A 141 -14.90 -8.03 -10.44
N TYR A 142 -15.03 -8.98 -9.51
CA TYR A 142 -14.25 -10.21 -9.56
C TYR A 142 -15.08 -11.36 -10.10
N ARG A 143 -14.73 -11.83 -11.30
CA ARG A 143 -15.28 -13.04 -11.91
C ARG A 143 -14.62 -14.34 -11.40
N LYS A 144 -13.83 -14.26 -10.34
CA LYS A 144 -13.08 -15.37 -9.76
C LYS A 144 -13.91 -16.15 -8.75
N ASP A 145 -13.45 -17.36 -8.40
CA ASP A 145 -14.07 -18.14 -7.34
C ASP A 145 -14.07 -17.36 -6.03
N TRP A 146 -15.26 -16.92 -5.62
CA TRP A 146 -15.45 -16.14 -4.42
C TRP A 146 -15.00 -16.88 -3.14
N ARG A 147 -14.95 -18.22 -3.14
CA ARG A 147 -14.47 -19.03 -2.01
C ARG A 147 -12.98 -18.82 -1.77
N LEU A 148 -12.19 -18.76 -2.84
CA LEU A 148 -10.77 -18.46 -2.74
C LEU A 148 -10.55 -17.02 -2.29
N LEU A 149 -11.30 -16.06 -2.83
CA LEU A 149 -11.28 -14.67 -2.39
C LEU A 149 -11.61 -14.55 -0.90
N MET A 150 -12.64 -15.23 -0.42
CA MET A 150 -13.03 -15.25 0.99
C MET A 150 -11.97 -15.87 1.88
N LYS A 151 -11.31 -16.92 1.43
CA LYS A 151 -10.22 -17.56 2.18
C LYS A 151 -9.06 -16.59 2.39
N GLU A 152 -8.60 -15.95 1.32
CA GLU A 152 -7.51 -14.97 1.39
C GLU A 152 -7.89 -13.71 2.18
N SER A 153 -9.11 -13.21 2.01
CA SER A 153 -9.64 -12.09 2.80
C SER A 153 -9.68 -12.41 4.29
N LYS A 154 -10.16 -13.58 4.66
CA LYS A 154 -10.17 -14.04 6.06
C LYS A 154 -8.74 -14.18 6.60
N ASP A 155 -7.82 -14.74 5.82
CA ASP A 155 -6.43 -14.89 6.23
C ASP A 155 -5.77 -13.52 6.47
N SER A 156 -6.00 -12.54 5.57
CA SER A 156 -5.45 -11.18 5.72
C SER A 156 -5.98 -10.49 6.99
N TRP A 157 -7.27 -10.67 7.28
CA TRP A 157 -7.89 -10.14 8.48
C TRP A 157 -7.33 -10.76 9.76
N LEU A 158 -7.25 -12.10 9.80
CA LEU A 158 -6.67 -12.81 10.94
C LEU A 158 -5.20 -12.47 11.13
N ALA A 159 -4.43 -12.34 10.06
CA ALA A 159 -3.04 -11.91 10.14
C ALA A 159 -2.91 -10.52 10.78
N THR A 160 -3.80 -9.59 10.42
CA THR A 160 -3.87 -8.24 11.00
C THR A 160 -4.16 -8.30 12.50
N ILE A 161 -5.20 -9.04 12.91
CA ILE A 161 -5.58 -9.17 14.33
C ILE A 161 -4.43 -9.81 15.12
N HIS A 162 -3.89 -10.93 14.66
CA HIS A 162 -2.79 -11.60 15.36
C HIS A 162 -1.53 -10.73 15.47
N PHE A 163 -1.28 -9.90 14.45
CA PHE A 163 -0.17 -8.98 14.47
C PHE A 163 -0.35 -7.91 15.54
N PHE A 164 -1.52 -7.27 15.61
CA PHE A 164 -1.82 -6.30 16.66
C PHE A 164 -1.85 -6.93 18.06
N ASP A 165 -2.43 -8.12 18.22
CA ASP A 165 -2.43 -8.84 19.49
C ASP A 165 -1.01 -9.10 20.02
N ARG A 166 -0.08 -9.41 19.11
CA ARG A 166 1.32 -9.68 19.48
C ARG A 166 2.08 -8.41 19.86
N HIS A 167 1.81 -7.28 19.21
CA HIS A 167 2.63 -6.09 19.33
C HIS A 167 2.00 -4.95 20.15
N LEU A 168 0.68 -4.99 20.41
CA LEU A 168 -0.02 -3.98 21.21
C LEU A 168 -0.40 -4.45 22.61
N LYS A 169 -0.58 -5.76 22.85
CA LYS A 169 -0.83 -6.26 24.20
C LYS A 169 0.43 -6.06 25.03
N LYS A 170 0.35 -5.18 26.03
CA LYS A 170 1.35 -5.11 27.10
C LYS A 170 1.38 -6.48 27.78
N GLN A 171 2.55 -7.10 27.80
CA GLN A 171 2.81 -8.25 28.66
C GLN A 171 2.63 -7.85 30.12
#